data_8bb6fc1ca6a2748348ea2c7927e275a7
#
_entry.id   8bb6fc1ca6a2748348ea2c7927e275a7
#
_cell.length_a   1.000
_cell.length_b   1.000
_cell.length_c   1.000
_cell.angle_alpha   90.00
_cell.angle_beta   90.00
_cell.angle_gamma   90.00
#
_symmetry.space_group_name_H-M   'P 1'
#
loop_
_entity.id
_entity.type
_entity.pdbx_description
1 polymer ?
#
loop_
_entity_poly.entity_id
_entity_poly.type
_entity_poly.pdbx_seq_one_letter_code
_entity_poly.pdbx_strand_id
1 'polypeptide(L)'
;VDSLRLSGFNEAQQNVPAQVRFFNNAMEESAPIDVTFDTQDSAPVSFFDNLTVNSFWGGFSLSYTSPGMVDGMVHVLYVGTNPRTQQTDSILIMSTPIIENGDTLNFVLQQVLDEVTVVVRTEDYRGYRVKQEIFAGLPNLYKDTLEASEFDFRFTGDIVTNAEYEFGEQYLFDGDKRGDRRRQHLLGNIRSYQYATFVAGPNAFGERFIVDLREPKVPASVNLYAYVN
;
A
#
# COMPACT_ATOMS: atom_id res chain seq x y z
N VAL A 1 -44.41 -27.14 -3.55
CA VAL A 1 -43.18 -26.35 -3.44
C VAL A 1 -43.01 -26.05 -1.96
N ASP A 2 -41.98 -26.61 -1.33
CA ASP A 2 -41.78 -26.53 0.14
C ASP A 2 -41.00 -25.26 0.56
N SER A 3 -40.39 -24.58 -0.39
CA SER A 3 -39.64 -23.34 -0.14
C SER A 3 -39.58 -22.47 -1.41
N LEU A 4 -39.52 -21.16 -1.20
CA LEU A 4 -39.29 -20.17 -2.24
C LEU A 4 -38.04 -19.36 -1.87
N ARG A 5 -37.04 -19.37 -2.73
CA ARG A 5 -35.83 -18.54 -2.55
C ARG A 5 -36.07 -17.16 -3.16
N LEU A 6 -35.92 -16.12 -2.33
CA LEU A 6 -35.96 -14.75 -2.78
C LEU A 6 -34.52 -14.22 -2.81
N SER A 7 -34.19 -13.38 -3.81
CA SER A 7 -32.87 -12.77 -3.97
C SER A 7 -33.01 -11.31 -4.41
N GLY A 8 -31.93 -10.55 -4.32
CA GLY A 8 -31.88 -9.14 -4.75
C GLY A 8 -31.97 -8.13 -3.61
N PHE A 9 -31.89 -8.59 -2.38
CA PHE A 9 -31.79 -7.74 -1.19
C PHE A 9 -30.31 -7.54 -0.87
N ASN A 10 -29.91 -6.31 -0.57
CA ASN A 10 -28.52 -5.98 -0.25
C ASN A 10 -28.28 -5.74 1.25
N GLU A 11 -29.30 -5.35 1.98
CA GLU A 11 -29.21 -5.02 3.41
C GLU A 11 -30.05 -5.94 4.27
N ALA A 12 -29.61 -6.20 5.49
CA ALA A 12 -30.38 -6.90 6.50
C ALA A 12 -31.59 -6.06 6.94
N GLN A 13 -32.78 -6.61 6.77
CA GLN A 13 -34.05 -6.00 7.17
C GLN A 13 -34.91 -7.05 7.87
N GLN A 14 -35.67 -6.63 8.87
CA GLN A 14 -36.60 -7.49 9.58
C GLN A 14 -38.05 -7.20 9.17
N ASN A 15 -38.85 -8.26 9.15
CA ASN A 15 -40.29 -8.18 8.86
C ASN A 15 -40.60 -7.51 7.51
N VAL A 16 -39.84 -7.79 6.48
CA VAL A 16 -40.10 -7.29 5.13
C VAL A 16 -41.46 -7.86 4.64
N PRO A 17 -42.45 -7.01 4.35
CA PRO A 17 -43.78 -7.50 3.95
C PRO A 17 -43.76 -7.98 2.50
N ALA A 18 -44.45 -9.08 2.24
CA ALA A 18 -44.65 -9.59 0.89
C ALA A 18 -46.08 -10.21 0.75
N GLN A 19 -46.57 -10.26 -0.46
CA GLN A 19 -47.78 -11.00 -0.81
C GLN A 19 -47.42 -12.18 -1.70
N VAL A 20 -47.89 -13.34 -1.34
CA VAL A 20 -47.78 -14.56 -2.15
C VAL A 20 -49.12 -14.87 -2.78
N ARG A 21 -49.15 -15.10 -4.10
CA ARG A 21 -50.33 -15.53 -4.85
C ARG A 21 -49.94 -16.77 -5.66
N PHE A 22 -50.87 -17.68 -5.77
CA PHE A 22 -50.69 -18.88 -6.54
C PHE A 22 -51.56 -18.78 -7.81
N PHE A 23 -51.03 -19.31 -8.91
CA PHE A 23 -51.74 -19.42 -10.18
C PHE A 23 -51.94 -20.89 -10.50
N ASN A 24 -53.16 -21.23 -10.95
CA ASN A 24 -53.42 -22.56 -11.48
C ASN A 24 -53.03 -22.65 -12.98
N ASN A 25 -53.20 -23.84 -13.59
CA ASN A 25 -52.87 -24.03 -15.00
C ASN A 25 -53.72 -23.20 -15.96
N ALA A 26 -54.89 -22.69 -15.53
CA ALA A 26 -55.74 -21.79 -16.28
C ALA A 26 -55.41 -20.31 -16.04
N MET A 27 -54.31 -20.02 -15.32
CA MET A 27 -53.88 -18.67 -14.93
C MET A 27 -54.87 -17.93 -14.00
N GLU A 28 -55.73 -18.69 -13.33
CA GLU A 28 -56.58 -18.12 -12.30
C GLU A 28 -55.76 -17.91 -11.02
N GLU A 29 -55.97 -16.74 -10.40
CA GLU A 29 -55.18 -16.26 -9.28
C GLU A 29 -55.89 -16.59 -7.94
N SER A 30 -55.12 -17.07 -6.95
CA SER A 30 -55.62 -17.24 -5.59
C SER A 30 -55.80 -15.91 -4.87
N ALA A 31 -56.56 -15.92 -3.76
CA ALA A 31 -56.51 -14.81 -2.82
C ALA A 31 -55.04 -14.58 -2.33
N PRO A 32 -54.66 -13.34 -2.12
CA PRO A 32 -53.31 -13.02 -1.62
C PRO A 32 -53.13 -13.54 -0.20
N ILE A 33 -51.91 -14.03 0.09
CA ILE A 33 -51.45 -14.39 1.44
C ILE A 33 -50.37 -13.41 1.83
N ASP A 34 -50.60 -12.66 2.89
CA ASP A 34 -49.61 -11.74 3.43
C ASP A 34 -48.58 -12.53 4.29
N VAL A 35 -47.31 -12.33 4.01
CA VAL A 35 -46.20 -12.95 4.71
C VAL A 35 -45.15 -11.89 5.04
N THR A 36 -44.34 -12.19 6.04
CA THR A 36 -43.14 -11.41 6.33
C THR A 36 -41.91 -12.31 6.33
N PHE A 37 -40.76 -11.78 5.98
CA PHE A 37 -39.50 -12.49 6.02
C PHE A 37 -38.36 -11.52 6.40
N ASP A 38 -37.25 -12.09 6.87
CA ASP A 38 -36.02 -11.32 7.18
C ASP A 38 -35.01 -11.51 6.06
N THR A 39 -34.28 -10.43 5.75
CA THR A 39 -33.14 -10.47 4.83
C THR A 39 -31.83 -10.43 5.61
N GLN A 40 -30.74 -10.76 4.94
CA GLN A 40 -29.38 -10.66 5.47
C GLN A 40 -28.57 -9.70 4.60
N ASP A 41 -27.49 -9.18 5.16
CA ASP A 41 -26.52 -8.41 4.40
C ASP A 41 -25.93 -9.26 3.28
N SER A 42 -25.84 -8.67 2.11
CA SER A 42 -25.18 -9.28 0.96
C SER A 42 -23.66 -9.21 1.12
N ALA A 43 -22.93 -10.03 0.38
CA ALA A 43 -21.47 -9.98 0.36
C ALA A 43 -20.89 -8.58 0.05
N PRO A 44 -21.44 -7.79 -0.89
CA PRO A 44 -21.04 -6.40 -1.11
C PRO A 44 -21.20 -5.47 0.11
N VAL A 45 -22.15 -5.72 1.01
CA VAL A 45 -22.30 -4.95 2.27
C VAL A 45 -21.32 -5.45 3.32
N SER A 46 -21.29 -6.76 3.58
CA SER A 46 -20.45 -7.40 4.60
C SER A 46 -18.95 -7.32 4.30
N PHE A 47 -18.56 -7.01 3.07
CA PHE A 47 -17.18 -6.77 2.67
C PHE A 47 -16.49 -5.74 3.57
N PHE A 48 -17.20 -4.70 4.01
CA PHE A 48 -16.64 -3.61 4.80
C PHE A 48 -16.41 -3.98 6.26
N ASP A 49 -17.00 -5.05 6.77
CA ASP A 49 -16.87 -5.45 8.18
C ASP A 49 -15.44 -5.86 8.54
N ASN A 50 -14.67 -6.34 7.55
CA ASN A 50 -13.28 -6.77 7.71
C ASN A 50 -12.31 -5.99 6.81
N LEU A 51 -12.73 -4.84 6.30
CA LEU A 51 -11.89 -3.99 5.48
C LEU A 51 -10.98 -3.12 6.34
N THR A 52 -9.69 -3.15 6.07
CA THR A 52 -8.70 -2.21 6.62
C THR A 52 -7.96 -1.51 5.50
N VAL A 53 -7.76 -0.21 5.66
CA VAL A 53 -6.96 0.62 4.74
C VAL A 53 -5.90 1.33 5.56
N ASN A 54 -4.64 1.13 5.20
CA ASN A 54 -3.49 1.68 5.94
C ASN A 54 -2.56 2.43 5.00
N SER A 55 -1.77 3.33 5.57
CA SER A 55 -0.67 3.98 4.86
C SER A 55 0.35 2.96 4.37
N PHE A 56 0.87 3.19 3.18
CA PHE A 56 1.95 2.41 2.58
C PHE A 56 2.93 3.32 1.86
N TRP A 57 4.12 2.82 1.58
CA TRP A 57 5.18 3.57 0.90
C TRP A 57 4.74 4.05 -0.50
N GLY A 58 4.61 5.35 -0.64
CA GLY A 58 4.15 6.00 -1.87
C GLY A 58 2.67 5.78 -2.18
N GLY A 59 1.85 5.42 -1.15
CA GLY A 59 0.44 5.16 -1.36
C GLY A 59 -0.26 4.54 -0.15
N PHE A 60 -0.99 3.44 -0.36
CA PHE A 60 -1.75 2.77 0.69
C PHE A 60 -1.79 1.25 0.50
N SER A 61 -2.12 0.54 1.56
CA SER A 61 -2.43 -0.88 1.53
C SER A 61 -3.87 -1.13 1.92
N LEU A 62 -4.45 -2.18 1.35
CA LEU A 62 -5.81 -2.61 1.61
C LEU A 62 -5.80 -4.09 1.97
N SER A 63 -6.43 -4.43 3.09
CA SER A 63 -6.63 -5.81 3.54
C SER A 63 -8.10 -6.05 3.80
N TYR A 64 -8.60 -7.18 3.37
CA TYR A 64 -9.97 -7.59 3.63
C TYR A 64 -10.09 -9.10 3.67
N THR A 65 -11.14 -9.58 4.34
CA THR A 65 -11.58 -10.97 4.28
C THR A 65 -12.93 -11.00 3.59
N SER A 66 -13.02 -11.75 2.52
CA SER A 66 -14.29 -11.89 1.81
C SER A 66 -15.33 -12.57 2.69
N PRO A 67 -16.59 -12.13 2.64
CA PRO A 67 -17.68 -12.75 3.38
C PRO A 67 -18.14 -14.12 2.83
N GLY A 68 -17.41 -14.73 1.88
CA GLY A 68 -17.60 -16.12 1.48
C GLY A 68 -18.55 -16.39 0.31
N MET A 69 -19.05 -15.36 -0.37
CA MET A 69 -19.83 -15.51 -1.60
C MET A 69 -19.42 -14.48 -2.64
N VAL A 70 -19.18 -14.94 -3.88
CA VAL A 70 -18.72 -14.07 -4.97
C VAL A 70 -19.95 -13.53 -5.73
N ASP A 71 -20.66 -12.59 -5.13
CA ASP A 71 -21.87 -12.02 -5.75
C ASP A 71 -21.71 -10.51 -6.10
N GLY A 72 -20.48 -10.01 -6.26
CA GLY A 72 -20.28 -8.60 -6.57
C GLY A 72 -18.85 -8.22 -6.92
N MET A 73 -18.68 -6.94 -7.15
CA MET A 73 -17.38 -6.32 -7.49
C MET A 73 -16.96 -5.34 -6.41
N VAL A 74 -15.66 -5.24 -6.17
CA VAL A 74 -15.04 -4.17 -5.39
C VAL A 74 -14.25 -3.26 -6.32
N HIS A 75 -14.40 -1.96 -6.12
CA HIS A 75 -13.67 -0.91 -6.82
C HIS A 75 -12.91 -0.09 -5.79
N VAL A 76 -11.62 0.06 -6.03
CA VAL A 76 -10.73 0.88 -5.21
C VAL A 76 -10.31 2.09 -6.03
N LEU A 77 -10.54 3.27 -5.47
CA LEU A 77 -10.19 4.55 -6.07
C LEU A 77 -9.36 5.36 -5.06
N TYR A 78 -8.56 6.28 -5.54
CA TYR A 78 -7.97 7.33 -4.70
C TYR A 78 -8.36 8.71 -5.23
N VAL A 79 -8.38 9.69 -4.34
CA VAL A 79 -8.63 11.09 -4.73
C VAL A 79 -7.31 11.72 -5.13
N GLY A 80 -7.24 12.19 -6.36
CA GLY A 80 -6.03 12.79 -6.94
C GLY A 80 -6.35 13.70 -8.11
N THR A 81 -5.31 14.24 -8.75
CA THR A 81 -5.47 15.07 -9.93
C THR A 81 -5.67 14.20 -11.17
N ASN A 82 -6.82 14.32 -11.79
CA ASN A 82 -7.09 13.64 -13.05
C ASN A 82 -6.16 14.17 -14.16
N PRO A 83 -5.35 13.32 -14.80
CA PRO A 83 -4.35 13.77 -15.76
C PRO A 83 -4.95 14.40 -17.02
N ARG A 84 -6.22 14.14 -17.33
CA ARG A 84 -6.90 14.71 -18.50
C ARG A 84 -7.54 16.05 -18.21
N THR A 85 -8.22 16.16 -17.07
CA THR A 85 -8.99 17.37 -16.72
C THR A 85 -8.22 18.35 -15.86
N GLN A 86 -7.11 17.92 -15.26
CA GLN A 86 -6.32 18.66 -14.27
C GLN A 86 -7.15 19.08 -13.03
N GLN A 87 -8.26 18.39 -12.80
CA GLN A 87 -9.12 18.61 -11.64
C GLN A 87 -8.99 17.47 -10.62
N THR A 88 -9.30 17.75 -9.38
CA THR A 88 -9.39 16.72 -8.34
C THR A 88 -10.55 15.79 -8.65
N ASP A 89 -10.29 14.50 -8.69
CA ASP A 89 -11.26 13.46 -9.02
C ASP A 89 -10.94 12.15 -8.32
N SER A 90 -11.89 11.22 -8.31
CA SER A 90 -11.68 9.85 -7.85
C SER A 90 -11.13 9.00 -8.99
N ILE A 91 -9.90 8.56 -8.85
CA ILE A 91 -9.16 7.81 -9.88
C ILE A 91 -9.24 6.32 -9.55
N LEU A 92 -9.84 5.55 -10.43
CA LEU A 92 -9.95 4.09 -10.29
C LEU A 92 -8.58 3.43 -10.47
N ILE A 93 -8.19 2.59 -9.52
CA ILE A 93 -6.95 1.80 -9.59
C ILE A 93 -7.19 0.29 -9.63
N MET A 94 -8.27 -0.18 -9.04
CA MET A 94 -8.61 -1.60 -9.02
C MET A 94 -10.10 -1.81 -9.20
N SER A 95 -10.45 -2.84 -9.95
CA SER A 95 -11.81 -3.36 -10.07
C SER A 95 -11.70 -4.88 -10.17
N THR A 96 -12.24 -5.60 -9.19
CA THR A 96 -12.16 -7.06 -9.11
C THR A 96 -13.40 -7.67 -8.46
N PRO A 97 -13.75 -8.91 -8.77
CA PRO A 97 -14.76 -9.62 -8.00
C PRO A 97 -14.37 -9.73 -6.52
N ILE A 98 -15.38 -9.71 -5.65
CA ILE A 98 -15.20 -10.02 -4.23
C ILE A 98 -14.86 -11.51 -4.13
N ILE A 99 -13.67 -11.84 -3.62
CA ILE A 99 -13.19 -13.23 -3.53
C ILE A 99 -13.31 -13.74 -2.09
N GLU A 100 -13.41 -15.07 -1.95
CA GLU A 100 -13.62 -15.71 -0.64
C GLU A 100 -12.44 -15.55 0.33
N ASN A 101 -11.23 -15.50 -0.17
CA ASN A 101 -10.05 -15.41 0.69
C ASN A 101 -9.60 -13.96 0.85
N GLY A 102 -9.27 -13.60 2.07
CA GLY A 102 -8.65 -12.32 2.37
C GLY A 102 -7.39 -12.10 1.54
N ASP A 103 -7.16 -10.86 1.18
CA ASP A 103 -6.00 -10.44 0.42
C ASP A 103 -5.40 -9.18 1.03
N THR A 104 -4.09 -8.98 0.83
CA THR A 104 -3.41 -7.75 1.19
C THR A 104 -2.81 -7.16 -0.07
N LEU A 105 -3.35 -6.03 -0.48
CA LEU A 105 -2.99 -5.34 -1.71
C LEU A 105 -2.25 -4.05 -1.39
N ASN A 106 -1.10 -3.86 -2.03
CA ASN A 106 -0.31 -2.64 -1.90
C ASN A 106 -0.42 -1.81 -3.18
N PHE A 107 -0.81 -0.56 -3.03
CA PHE A 107 -0.97 0.39 -4.12
C PHE A 107 0.06 1.51 -3.99
N VAL A 108 0.93 1.62 -4.99
CA VAL A 108 1.86 2.73 -5.13
C VAL A 108 1.28 3.72 -6.13
N LEU A 109 1.07 4.96 -5.70
CA LEU A 109 0.47 6.00 -6.52
C LEU A 109 1.52 6.64 -7.43
N GLN A 110 1.11 7.06 -8.62
CA GLN A 110 1.97 7.81 -9.53
C GLN A 110 2.05 9.30 -9.17
N GLN A 111 1.15 9.77 -8.32
CA GLN A 111 1.10 11.15 -7.85
C GLN A 111 1.70 11.26 -6.46
N VAL A 112 2.46 12.34 -6.24
CA VAL A 112 2.98 12.70 -4.92
C VAL A 112 1.88 13.45 -4.18
N LEU A 113 1.39 12.88 -3.09
CA LEU A 113 0.33 13.43 -2.26
C LEU A 113 0.81 13.39 -0.80
N ASP A 114 0.60 14.45 -0.04
CA ASP A 114 0.96 14.48 1.39
C ASP A 114 0.06 13.53 2.19
N GLU A 115 -1.22 13.53 1.86
CA GLU A 115 -2.22 12.62 2.43
C GLU A 115 -2.97 11.91 1.31
N VAL A 116 -3.28 10.65 1.52
CA VAL A 116 -4.07 9.84 0.59
C VAL A 116 -5.50 9.72 1.10
N THR A 117 -6.46 9.97 0.22
CA THR A 117 -7.87 9.64 0.45
C THR A 117 -8.23 8.48 -0.46
N VAL A 118 -8.64 7.36 0.15
CA VAL A 118 -9.04 6.16 -0.56
C VAL A 118 -10.56 6.03 -0.51
N VAL A 119 -11.16 5.68 -1.65
CA VAL A 119 -12.58 5.39 -1.77
C VAL A 119 -12.73 3.93 -2.17
N VAL A 120 -13.42 3.16 -1.35
CA VAL A 120 -13.75 1.78 -1.64
C VAL A 120 -15.26 1.69 -1.84
N ARG A 121 -15.68 1.10 -2.94
CA ARG A 121 -17.09 0.87 -3.22
C ARG A 121 -17.31 -0.55 -3.71
N THR A 122 -18.50 -1.07 -3.43
CA THR A 122 -18.93 -2.38 -3.90
C THR A 122 -20.16 -2.26 -4.80
N GLU A 123 -20.25 -3.19 -5.73
CA GLU A 123 -21.38 -3.34 -6.64
C GLU A 123 -21.93 -4.77 -6.54
N ASP A 124 -23.23 -4.93 -6.71
CA ASP A 124 -23.85 -6.25 -6.81
C ASP A 124 -23.64 -6.85 -8.22
N TYR A 125 -24.08 -8.09 -8.40
CA TYR A 125 -23.97 -8.80 -9.69
C TYR A 125 -24.75 -8.14 -10.85
N ARG A 126 -25.62 -7.18 -10.54
CA ARG A 126 -26.38 -6.40 -11.52
C ARG A 126 -25.66 -5.10 -11.90
N GLY A 127 -24.55 -4.79 -11.26
CA GLY A 127 -23.79 -3.55 -11.47
C GLY A 127 -24.31 -2.33 -10.71
N TYR A 128 -25.20 -2.53 -9.74
CA TYR A 128 -25.65 -1.44 -8.88
C TYR A 128 -24.68 -1.24 -7.71
N ARG A 129 -24.31 0.01 -7.47
CA ARG A 129 -23.52 0.38 -6.29
C ARG A 129 -24.32 0.08 -5.01
N VAL A 130 -23.72 -0.74 -4.14
CA VAL A 130 -24.33 -1.18 -2.90
C VAL A 130 -23.87 -0.32 -1.74
N LYS A 131 -22.54 -0.27 -1.49
CA LYS A 131 -21.96 0.46 -0.37
C LYS A 131 -20.68 1.18 -0.81
N GLN A 132 -20.36 2.28 -0.13
CA GLN A 132 -19.11 3.02 -0.33
C GLN A 132 -18.62 3.55 1.01
N GLU A 133 -17.31 3.41 1.25
CA GLU A 133 -16.63 4.04 2.37
C GLU A 133 -15.44 4.88 1.89
N ILE A 134 -15.13 5.93 2.65
CA ILE A 134 -14.06 6.88 2.36
C ILE A 134 -13.10 6.87 3.54
N PHE A 135 -11.84 6.58 3.25
CA PHE A 135 -10.72 6.59 4.19
C PHE A 135 -9.86 7.81 3.87
N ALA A 136 -10.05 8.88 4.62
CA ALA A 136 -9.35 10.15 4.41
C ALA A 136 -8.19 10.34 5.40
N GLY A 137 -7.23 11.19 5.02
CA GLY A 137 -6.14 11.60 5.90
C GLY A 137 -5.12 10.51 6.18
N LEU A 138 -4.96 9.54 5.28
CA LEU A 138 -3.88 8.55 5.38
C LEU A 138 -2.55 9.24 5.05
N PRO A 139 -1.60 9.35 5.99
CA PRO A 139 -0.30 9.96 5.71
C PRO A 139 0.43 9.14 4.65
N ASN A 140 0.95 9.81 3.64
CA ASN A 140 1.73 9.13 2.61
C ASN A 140 3.16 8.95 3.10
N LEU A 141 3.64 7.72 3.06
CA LEU A 141 4.99 7.36 3.50
C LEU A 141 5.95 7.42 2.31
N TYR A 142 6.81 8.40 2.29
CA TYR A 142 7.86 8.51 1.28
C TYR A 142 9.18 7.96 1.81
N LYS A 143 9.98 7.39 0.90
CA LYS A 143 11.38 7.13 1.16
C LYS A 143 12.12 8.44 1.01
N ASP A 144 12.56 8.98 2.13
CA ASP A 144 13.47 10.10 2.15
C ASP A 144 14.90 9.59 2.30
N THR A 145 15.85 10.28 1.66
CA THR A 145 17.27 9.98 1.82
C THR A 145 17.80 10.89 2.91
N LEU A 146 18.24 10.30 4.00
CA LEU A 146 18.87 11.06 5.08
C LEU A 146 20.21 11.64 4.63
N GLU A 147 20.38 12.92 4.84
CA GLU A 147 21.66 13.59 4.67
C GLU A 147 22.58 13.30 5.87
N ALA A 148 23.89 13.34 5.67
CA ALA A 148 24.86 13.05 6.72
C ALA A 148 24.73 13.94 7.98
N SER A 149 24.09 15.11 7.86
CA SER A 149 23.79 16.01 8.96
C SER A 149 22.61 15.60 9.83
N GLU A 150 21.80 14.63 9.41
CA GLU A 150 20.55 14.22 10.06
C GLU A 150 20.71 13.02 10.98
N PHE A 151 21.90 12.40 11.01
CA PHE A 151 22.21 11.26 11.87
C PHE A 151 23.63 11.36 12.42
N ASP A 152 23.91 10.62 13.48
CA ASP A 152 25.25 10.41 13.99
C ASP A 152 25.72 9.02 13.60
N PHE A 153 26.96 8.95 13.12
CA PHE A 153 27.60 7.71 12.71
C PHE A 153 28.78 7.37 13.63
N ARG A 154 28.92 6.09 13.94
CA ARG A 154 30.08 5.58 14.67
C ARG A 154 30.42 4.18 14.19
N PHE A 155 31.68 3.96 13.89
CA PHE A 155 32.24 2.64 13.76
C PHE A 155 32.93 2.22 15.06
N THR A 156 32.72 0.98 15.52
CA THR A 156 33.27 0.50 16.79
C THR A 156 34.69 -0.04 16.68
N GLY A 157 35.17 -0.32 15.49
CA GLY A 157 36.50 -0.80 15.19
C GLY A 157 37.49 0.32 14.79
N ASP A 158 38.67 -0.09 14.39
CA ASP A 158 39.71 0.83 13.93
C ASP A 158 39.35 1.37 12.52
N ILE A 159 39.54 2.68 12.35
CA ILE A 159 39.45 3.36 11.06
C ILE A 159 40.85 3.78 10.62
N VAL A 160 41.20 3.44 9.41
CA VAL A 160 42.41 3.95 8.79
C VAL A 160 42.16 5.34 8.26
N THR A 161 42.85 6.34 8.82
CA THR A 161 42.79 7.72 8.34
C THR A 161 44.13 8.07 7.68
N ASN A 162 44.05 8.61 6.48
CA ASN A 162 45.22 9.10 5.77
C ASN A 162 44.80 10.25 4.85
N ALA A 163 45.25 11.43 5.15
CA ALA A 163 44.92 12.64 4.42
C ALA A 163 45.46 12.65 2.98
N GLU A 164 46.61 11.99 2.76
CA GLU A 164 47.23 11.92 1.44
C GLU A 164 46.43 11.04 0.49
N TYR A 165 45.85 9.97 1.03
CA TYR A 165 45.02 9.03 0.25
C TYR A 165 43.51 9.26 0.39
N GLU A 166 43.11 10.31 1.10
CA GLU A 166 41.70 10.63 1.37
C GLU A 166 40.93 9.45 1.99
N PHE A 167 41.53 8.79 2.98
CA PHE A 167 40.83 7.78 3.79
C PHE A 167 40.16 8.42 4.99
N GLY A 168 38.95 7.99 5.28
CA GLY A 168 38.23 8.43 6.47
C GLY A 168 36.74 8.17 6.45
N GLU A 169 36.15 8.40 7.60
CA GLU A 169 34.74 8.18 7.87
C GLU A 169 33.82 9.10 7.03
N GLN A 170 34.29 10.31 6.77
CA GLN A 170 33.55 11.31 5.97
C GLN A 170 33.23 10.85 4.55
N TYR A 171 33.96 9.88 4.02
CA TYR A 171 33.75 9.34 2.68
C TYR A 171 32.68 8.24 2.60
N LEU A 172 32.11 7.84 3.74
CA LEU A 172 30.95 6.94 3.74
C LEU A 172 29.66 7.64 3.28
N PHE A 173 29.60 8.97 3.45
CA PHE A 173 28.39 9.75 3.23
C PHE A 173 28.62 10.94 2.29
N ASP A 174 29.64 10.89 1.45
CA ASP A 174 30.02 11.97 0.53
C ASP A 174 29.15 12.05 -0.74
N GLY A 175 28.19 11.13 -0.89
CA GLY A 175 27.30 11.06 -2.05
C GLY A 175 27.93 10.42 -3.29
N ASP A 176 29.21 10.08 -3.27
CA ASP A 176 29.89 9.42 -4.39
C ASP A 176 29.58 7.91 -4.43
N LYS A 177 28.45 7.57 -5.02
CA LYS A 177 27.96 6.19 -5.16
C LYS A 177 28.72 5.35 -6.20
N ARG A 178 29.55 5.98 -7.02
CA ARG A 178 30.21 5.34 -8.17
C ARG A 178 31.70 5.19 -8.02
N GLY A 179 32.29 5.79 -7.00
CA GLY A 179 33.72 5.86 -6.84
C GLY A 179 34.38 6.59 -8.04
N ASP A 180 33.75 7.66 -8.49
CA ASP A 180 34.20 8.38 -9.71
C ASP A 180 35.63 8.90 -9.57
N ARG A 181 36.05 9.28 -8.35
CA ARG A 181 37.44 9.69 -8.09
C ARG A 181 38.44 8.54 -8.34
N ARG A 182 38.13 7.32 -7.86
CA ARG A 182 38.96 6.15 -8.14
C ARG A 182 38.93 5.76 -9.60
N ARG A 183 37.79 5.87 -10.26
CA ARG A 183 37.67 5.64 -11.70
C ARG A 183 38.55 6.60 -12.49
N GLN A 184 38.60 7.88 -12.11
CA GLN A 184 39.49 8.86 -12.72
C GLN A 184 40.96 8.50 -12.51
N HIS A 185 41.31 7.99 -11.34
CA HIS A 185 42.67 7.48 -11.06
C HIS A 185 43.02 6.27 -11.95
N LEU A 186 42.17 5.28 -12.04
CA LEU A 186 42.37 4.12 -12.90
C LEU A 186 42.46 4.49 -14.40
N LEU A 187 41.84 5.56 -14.81
CA LEU A 187 41.94 6.10 -16.17
C LEU A 187 43.19 6.98 -16.36
N GLY A 188 44.02 7.13 -15.36
CA GLY A 188 45.24 7.95 -15.41
C GLY A 188 45.01 9.46 -15.38
N ASN A 189 43.80 9.91 -15.09
CA ASN A 189 43.44 11.34 -15.07
C ASN A 189 43.88 12.05 -13.76
N ILE A 190 44.13 11.28 -12.70
CA ILE A 190 44.60 11.80 -11.41
C ILE A 190 45.93 11.10 -11.07
N ARG A 191 46.98 11.90 -10.85
CA ARG A 191 48.33 11.39 -10.51
C ARG A 191 48.49 11.06 -9.02
N SER A 192 47.57 11.45 -8.15
CA SER A 192 47.57 11.15 -6.72
C SER A 192 46.75 9.89 -6.43
N TYR A 193 47.21 9.12 -5.48
CA TYR A 193 46.54 7.89 -4.97
C TYR A 193 45.37 8.22 -4.03
N GLN A 194 44.59 9.24 -4.36
CA GLN A 194 43.43 9.67 -3.60
C GLN A 194 42.25 8.76 -3.85
N TYR A 195 41.81 8.05 -2.87
CA TYR A 195 40.75 7.05 -3.03
C TYR A 195 39.38 7.50 -2.50
N ALA A 196 39.35 8.57 -1.69
CA ALA A 196 38.11 9.10 -1.12
C ALA A 196 37.20 7.97 -0.62
N THR A 197 37.68 7.19 0.35
CA THR A 197 36.97 5.98 0.78
C THR A 197 37.15 5.73 2.28
N PHE A 198 36.22 4.95 2.84
CA PHE A 198 36.34 4.40 4.17
C PHE A 198 37.19 3.12 4.12
N VAL A 199 38.18 3.04 4.99
CA VAL A 199 39.03 1.86 5.15
C VAL A 199 38.98 1.41 6.60
N ALA A 200 38.48 0.22 6.85
CA ALA A 200 38.52 -0.40 8.18
C ALA A 200 39.92 -0.94 8.47
N GLY A 201 40.36 -0.77 9.71
CA GLY A 201 41.66 -1.26 10.18
C GLY A 201 41.67 -2.75 10.48
N PRO A 202 42.81 -3.30 10.92
CA PRO A 202 43.01 -4.73 11.16
C PRO A 202 42.09 -5.32 12.24
N ASN A 203 41.62 -4.51 13.18
CA ASN A 203 40.70 -4.94 14.25
C ASN A 203 39.22 -4.67 13.93
N ALA A 204 38.88 -4.54 12.67
CA ALA A 204 37.49 -4.23 12.24
C ALA A 204 36.61 -5.47 12.16
N PHE A 205 37.16 -6.67 12.14
CA PHE A 205 36.36 -7.89 11.98
C PHE A 205 35.48 -8.15 13.21
N GLY A 206 34.18 -8.23 13.00
CA GLY A 206 33.18 -8.41 14.07
C GLY A 206 32.68 -7.11 14.67
N GLU A 207 33.22 -5.98 14.27
CA GLU A 207 32.84 -4.65 14.73
C GLU A 207 31.55 -4.15 14.02
N ARG A 208 30.98 -3.05 14.51
CA ARG A 208 29.66 -2.58 14.10
C ARG A 208 29.69 -1.17 13.55
N PHE A 209 28.88 -0.94 12.53
CA PHE A 209 28.42 0.38 12.15
C PHE A 209 27.19 0.72 12.99
N ILE A 210 27.23 1.83 13.70
CA ILE A 210 26.11 2.33 14.50
C ILE A 210 25.68 3.66 13.88
N VAL A 211 24.40 3.73 13.51
CA VAL A 211 23.75 4.94 13.00
C VAL A 211 22.70 5.34 14.01
N ASP A 212 22.85 6.51 14.62
CA ASP A 212 21.87 7.11 15.51
C ASP A 212 21.05 8.13 14.70
N LEU A 213 19.78 7.86 14.53
CA LEU A 213 18.85 8.69 13.76
C LEU A 213 18.34 9.91 14.55
N ARG A 214 18.82 10.13 15.79
CA ARG A 214 18.49 11.23 16.72
C ARG A 214 17.02 11.27 17.13
N GLU A 215 16.14 10.73 16.33
CA GLU A 215 14.70 10.61 16.58
C GLU A 215 14.18 9.27 16.05
N PRO A 216 13.04 8.77 16.55
CA PRO A 216 12.44 7.55 16.04
C PRO A 216 12.05 7.71 14.56
N LYS A 217 12.71 6.96 13.69
CA LYS A 217 12.42 6.87 12.24
C LYS A 217 12.21 5.42 11.86
N VAL A 218 11.43 5.18 10.82
CA VAL A 218 11.23 3.84 10.25
C VAL A 218 12.22 3.67 9.09
N PRO A 219 13.31 2.89 9.26
CA PRO A 219 14.27 2.68 8.18
C PRO A 219 13.63 1.85 7.06
N ALA A 220 13.62 2.38 5.85
CA ALA A 220 13.11 1.68 4.67
C ALA A 220 14.18 0.82 4.00
N SER A 221 15.41 1.31 3.91
CA SER A 221 16.55 0.59 3.33
C SER A 221 17.86 1.25 3.73
N VAL A 222 18.93 0.45 3.73
CA VAL A 222 20.30 0.92 3.79
C VAL A 222 21.00 0.43 2.54
N ASN A 223 21.59 1.33 1.79
CA ASN A 223 22.37 0.99 0.59
C ASN A 223 23.85 1.15 0.89
N LEU A 224 24.58 0.04 0.77
CA LEU A 224 26.04 0.03 0.91
C LEU A 224 26.66 -0.12 -0.48
N TYR A 225 27.55 0.82 -0.81
CA TYR A 225 28.32 0.79 -2.04
C TYR A 225 29.74 0.33 -1.70
N ALA A 226 29.97 -0.97 -1.86
CA ALA A 226 31.29 -1.55 -1.62
C ALA A 226 32.13 -1.54 -2.90
N TYR A 227 33.42 -1.35 -2.72
CA TYR A 227 34.37 -1.55 -3.79
C TYR A 227 34.69 -3.04 -3.90
N VAL A 228 34.30 -3.64 -5.02
CA VAL A 228 34.73 -4.98 -5.38
C VAL A 228 35.91 -4.86 -6.38
N ASN A 229 37.07 -5.39 -6.02
CA ASN A 229 38.21 -5.50 -6.92
C ASN A 229 38.01 -6.66 -7.89
#